data_38fd871dc39665c0b5180ea077831b16
#
_entry.id   38fd871dc39665c0b5180ea077831b16
#
_cell.length_a   1.000
_cell.length_b   1.000
_cell.length_c   1.000
_cell.angle_alpha   90.00
_cell.angle_beta   90.00
_cell.angle_gamma   90.00
#
_symmetry.space_group_name_H-M   'P 1'
#
loop_
_entity.id
_entity.type
_entity.pdbx_description
1 polymer ?
#
loop_
_entity_poly.entity_id
_entity_poly.type
_entity_poly.pdbx_seq_one_letter_code
_entity_poly.pdbx_strand_id
1 'polypeptide(L)'
;FALDPVAGMGHRLVVDLRPQGAKPAAPSPVAEAQRAIVIAIDAGHGGEDPGALGPGGVREKDVVLAIAQRLKAKFDATPGFRGELIRTGDYYVPLRRRTARARDLRADFFISIHADAFDSPQPRGASVYALSQRGATSESARWLAAKENQSDLIGGVGAVSLADRDPVLAQVLIDIAMTGTLSQSLLAGGRVVDALGARTRLHSKRVEQAGFVVLKSPDIPSLLVETGFISNPEEARLLRSPRHQTRLAEAIFEGVRAHLEQAPPPGTLLAARQAQLANAPRYKIRRGDTLSTIAARHGIDTARLKSANNLASDRIRVGQVLVIPRS
;
A
#
# COMPACT_ATOMS: atom_id res chain seq x y z
N PHE A 1 12.41 -25.00 3.50
CA PHE A 1 11.29 -25.71 4.17
C PHE A 1 9.97 -25.31 3.53
N ALA A 2 9.01 -26.21 3.54
CA ALA A 2 7.67 -25.97 3.04
C ALA A 2 6.77 -25.46 4.19
N LEU A 3 5.90 -24.51 3.88
CA LEU A 3 4.86 -24.04 4.79
C LEU A 3 3.51 -24.57 4.34
N ASP A 4 2.71 -25.02 5.29
CA ASP A 4 1.36 -25.48 5.03
C ASP A 4 0.45 -24.38 4.48
N PRO A 5 -0.62 -24.74 3.75
CA PRO A 5 -1.58 -23.78 3.25
C PRO A 5 -2.24 -23.01 4.38
N VAL A 6 -2.34 -21.68 4.21
CA VAL A 6 -3.16 -20.83 5.09
C VAL A 6 -4.32 -20.30 4.25
N ALA A 7 -5.45 -20.01 4.87
CA ALA A 7 -6.66 -19.60 4.18
C ALA A 7 -6.39 -18.59 3.04
N GLY A 8 -6.64 -19.02 1.80
CA GLY A 8 -6.42 -18.24 0.58
C GLY A 8 -5.03 -18.35 -0.07
N MET A 9 -4.09 -19.12 0.51
CA MET A 9 -2.77 -19.38 -0.07
C MET A 9 -2.45 -20.87 -0.04
N GLY A 10 -2.01 -21.45 -1.18
CA GLY A 10 -1.54 -22.82 -1.29
C GLY A 10 -0.23 -23.08 -0.53
N HIS A 11 0.34 -24.29 -0.71
CA HIS A 11 1.65 -24.62 -0.16
C HIS A 11 2.70 -23.61 -0.63
N ARG A 12 3.56 -23.18 0.31
CA ARG A 12 4.65 -22.24 0.04
C ARG A 12 5.99 -22.89 0.32
N LEU A 13 6.91 -22.78 -0.63
CA LEU A 13 8.29 -23.18 -0.45
C LEU A 13 9.12 -21.97 0.00
N VAL A 14 9.78 -22.07 1.16
CA VAL A 14 10.74 -21.07 1.61
C VAL A 14 12.14 -21.59 1.28
N VAL A 15 12.86 -20.84 0.46
CA VAL A 15 14.24 -21.13 0.06
C VAL A 15 15.16 -20.05 0.66
N ASP A 16 15.96 -20.43 1.66
CA ASP A 16 16.99 -19.57 2.24
C ASP A 16 18.30 -19.75 1.44
N LEU A 17 18.67 -18.72 0.69
CA LEU A 17 19.95 -18.69 -0.02
C LEU A 17 21.04 -18.11 0.89
N ARG A 18 22.06 -18.91 1.21
CA ARG A 18 23.20 -18.47 2.02
C ARG A 18 24.47 -18.56 1.19
N PRO A 19 25.38 -17.56 1.27
CA PRO A 19 26.70 -17.67 0.66
C PRO A 19 27.44 -18.86 1.25
N GLN A 20 28.12 -19.64 0.39
CA GLN A 20 28.91 -20.78 0.81
C GLN A 20 30.06 -20.29 1.68
N GLY A 21 30.18 -20.78 2.93
CA GLY A 21 31.21 -20.39 3.87
C GLY A 21 30.88 -19.29 4.87
N ALA A 22 29.67 -18.70 4.81
CA ALA A 22 29.22 -17.80 5.87
C ALA A 22 28.90 -18.60 7.14
N LYS A 23 29.68 -18.43 8.22
CA LYS A 23 29.26 -18.84 9.56
C LYS A 23 27.86 -18.23 9.82
N PRO A 24 26.93 -19.00 10.39
CA PRO A 24 25.67 -18.40 10.86
C PRO A 24 26.06 -17.28 11.82
N ALA A 25 25.85 -16.04 11.41
CA ALA A 25 25.84 -14.95 12.37
C ALA A 25 24.72 -15.32 13.35
N ALA A 26 25.08 -15.54 14.62
CA ALA A 26 24.11 -15.57 15.68
C ALA A 26 23.23 -14.32 15.49
N PRO A 27 21.91 -14.41 15.59
CA PRO A 27 21.08 -13.22 15.55
C PRO A 27 21.57 -12.33 16.68
N SER A 28 22.38 -11.33 16.31
CA SER A 28 22.67 -10.24 17.24
C SER A 28 21.33 -9.68 17.67
N PRO A 29 21.08 -9.54 18.97
CA PRO A 29 19.99 -8.72 19.46
C PRO A 29 20.42 -7.25 19.32
N VAL A 30 20.72 -6.84 18.10
CA VAL A 30 20.65 -5.42 17.77
C VAL A 30 19.16 -5.15 17.90
N ALA A 31 18.81 -4.32 18.86
CA ALA A 31 17.53 -3.65 18.87
C ALA A 31 17.44 -2.94 17.51
N GLU A 32 16.94 -3.63 16.48
CA GLU A 32 16.66 -3.03 15.19
C GLU A 32 15.78 -1.85 15.51
N ALA A 33 16.28 -0.66 15.19
CA ALA A 33 15.53 0.56 15.39
C ALA A 33 14.18 0.37 14.70
N GLN A 34 13.13 0.16 15.51
CA GLN A 34 11.79 -0.12 15.06
C GLN A 34 11.30 1.10 14.29
N ARG A 35 11.43 1.06 12.97
CA ARG A 35 11.08 2.19 12.11
C ARG A 35 9.59 2.23 11.80
N ALA A 36 9.09 3.40 11.43
CA ALA A 36 7.76 3.53 10.84
C ALA A 36 7.70 2.82 9.48
N ILE A 37 6.50 2.38 9.10
CA ILE A 37 6.18 1.93 7.75
C ILE A 37 6.16 3.17 6.84
N VAL A 38 6.93 3.14 5.76
CA VAL A 38 7.06 4.26 4.81
C VAL A 38 6.18 4.01 3.59
N ILE A 39 5.27 4.94 3.31
CA ILE A 39 4.40 4.92 2.14
C ILE A 39 4.88 5.97 1.15
N ALA A 40 5.41 5.56 0.02
CA ALA A 40 5.70 6.46 -1.09
C ALA A 40 4.39 6.78 -1.83
N ILE A 41 4.05 8.06 -1.89
CA ILE A 41 2.83 8.57 -2.50
C ILE A 41 3.21 9.37 -3.74
N ASP A 42 2.84 8.85 -4.88
CA ASP A 42 3.10 9.44 -6.18
C ASP A 42 1.85 10.16 -6.68
N ALA A 43 1.95 11.45 -6.88
CA ALA A 43 0.96 12.21 -7.62
C ALA A 43 1.34 12.16 -9.10
N GLY A 44 0.51 11.56 -9.94
CA GLY A 44 0.76 11.46 -11.39
C GLY A 44 1.05 12.81 -12.04
N HIS A 45 1.70 12.80 -13.20
CA HIS A 45 1.98 14.01 -14.01
C HIS A 45 2.80 15.08 -13.28
N GLY A 46 2.68 16.35 -13.70
CA GLY A 46 3.34 17.52 -13.10
C GLY A 46 4.18 18.32 -14.10
N GLY A 47 4.45 19.59 -13.81
CA GLY A 47 5.20 20.48 -14.69
C GLY A 47 4.56 20.64 -16.07
N GLU A 48 5.32 20.33 -17.12
CA GLU A 48 4.86 20.40 -18.52
C GLU A 48 3.80 19.34 -18.88
N ASP A 49 3.70 18.28 -18.10
CA ASP A 49 2.66 17.27 -18.25
C ASP A 49 1.44 17.60 -17.36
N PRO A 50 0.36 18.15 -17.91
CA PRO A 50 -0.84 18.49 -17.14
C PRO A 50 -1.65 17.25 -16.73
N GLY A 51 -1.36 16.07 -17.32
CA GLY A 51 -2.28 14.93 -17.30
C GLY A 51 -3.55 15.21 -18.09
N ALA A 52 -4.62 14.52 -17.75
CA ALA A 52 -5.92 14.73 -18.37
C ALA A 52 -6.49 16.11 -18.05
N LEU A 53 -7.24 16.65 -19.01
CA LEU A 53 -7.90 17.95 -18.94
C LEU A 53 -9.43 17.76 -18.84
N GLY A 54 -10.02 18.29 -17.81
CA GLY A 54 -11.46 18.23 -17.59
C GLY A 54 -12.19 19.54 -17.88
N PRO A 55 -13.52 19.50 -17.94
CA PRO A 55 -14.36 20.67 -18.08
C PRO A 55 -14.05 21.74 -17.02
N GLY A 56 -14.07 23.00 -17.43
CA GLY A 56 -13.78 24.14 -16.53
C GLY A 56 -12.31 24.28 -16.16
N GLY A 57 -11.39 23.76 -17.01
CA GLY A 57 -9.95 23.93 -16.86
C GLY A 57 -9.34 23.11 -15.72
N VAL A 58 -10.00 22.06 -15.29
CA VAL A 58 -9.48 21.13 -14.27
C VAL A 58 -8.32 20.35 -14.87
N ARG A 59 -7.17 20.36 -14.23
CA ARG A 59 -5.99 19.58 -14.63
C ARG A 59 -5.77 18.43 -13.66
N GLU A 60 -5.50 17.26 -14.18
CA GLU A 60 -5.24 16.08 -13.38
C GLU A 60 -4.10 16.30 -12.38
N LYS A 61 -2.96 16.85 -12.84
CA LYS A 61 -1.77 17.08 -12.00
C LYS A 61 -2.06 17.85 -10.70
N ASP A 62 -3.02 18.78 -10.72
CA ASP A 62 -3.40 19.61 -9.56
C ASP A 62 -4.29 18.79 -8.59
N VAL A 63 -5.24 18.06 -9.13
CA VAL A 63 -6.17 17.22 -8.37
C VAL A 63 -5.42 16.12 -7.62
N VAL A 64 -4.58 15.38 -8.34
CA VAL A 64 -3.85 14.24 -7.77
C VAL A 64 -2.82 14.67 -6.73
N LEU A 65 -2.18 15.84 -6.91
CA LEU A 65 -1.29 16.39 -5.89
C LEU A 65 -2.06 16.76 -4.61
N ALA A 66 -3.23 17.36 -4.76
CA ALA A 66 -4.07 17.71 -3.62
C ALA A 66 -4.57 16.48 -2.83
N ILE A 67 -4.89 15.39 -3.53
CA ILE A 67 -5.26 14.11 -2.89
C ILE A 67 -4.03 13.49 -2.22
N ALA A 68 -2.87 13.47 -2.88
CA ALA A 68 -1.63 12.92 -2.35
C ALA A 68 -1.18 13.61 -1.05
N GLN A 69 -1.29 14.94 -0.98
CA GLN A 69 -0.99 15.72 0.23
C GLN A 69 -1.90 15.34 1.40
N ARG A 70 -3.20 15.15 1.15
CA ARG A 70 -4.16 14.71 2.17
C ARG A 70 -3.89 13.29 2.64
N LEU A 71 -3.51 12.41 1.71
CA LEU A 71 -3.14 11.04 2.02
C LEU A 71 -1.88 10.99 2.88
N LYS A 72 -0.85 11.76 2.52
CA LYS A 72 0.36 11.92 3.34
C LYS A 72 0.02 12.35 4.75
N ALA A 73 -0.78 13.40 4.92
CA ALA A 73 -1.14 13.91 6.23
C ALA A 73 -1.83 12.86 7.12
N LYS A 74 -2.61 11.93 6.53
CA LYS A 74 -3.24 10.84 7.27
C LYS A 74 -2.24 9.79 7.73
N PHE A 75 -1.28 9.40 6.89
CA PHE A 75 -0.22 8.48 7.31
C PHE A 75 0.66 9.10 8.40
N ASP A 76 1.04 10.37 8.27
CA ASP A 76 1.88 11.06 9.25
C ASP A 76 1.17 11.24 10.61
N ALA A 77 -0.14 11.39 10.61
CA ALA A 77 -0.94 11.47 11.84
C ALA A 77 -1.17 10.09 12.50
N THR A 78 -0.72 8.99 11.87
CA THR A 78 -0.97 7.63 12.35
C THR A 78 0.32 7.03 12.92
N PRO A 79 0.37 6.71 14.23
CA PRO A 79 1.57 6.12 14.84
C PRO A 79 2.03 4.85 14.10
N GLY A 80 3.32 4.77 13.82
CA GLY A 80 3.93 3.65 13.11
C GLY A 80 3.89 3.76 11.58
N PHE A 81 3.36 4.85 11.02
CA PHE A 81 3.35 5.14 9.59
C PHE A 81 4.03 6.48 9.29
N ARG A 82 4.52 6.62 8.05
CA ARG A 82 5.06 7.85 7.48
C ARG A 82 4.73 7.92 6.00
N GLY A 83 4.12 9.01 5.54
CA GLY A 83 3.88 9.28 4.14
C GLY A 83 5.01 10.10 3.53
N GLU A 84 5.47 9.73 2.33
CA GLU A 84 6.49 10.48 1.58
C GLU A 84 6.00 10.75 0.17
N LEU A 85 6.00 12.02 -0.23
CA LEU A 85 5.58 12.42 -1.58
C LEU A 85 6.72 12.26 -2.58
N ILE A 86 6.44 11.65 -3.74
CA ILE A 86 7.39 11.58 -4.86
C ILE A 86 7.61 12.95 -5.48
N ARG A 87 6.58 13.77 -5.60
CA ARG A 87 6.69 15.21 -5.91
C ARG A 87 5.92 16.04 -4.90
N THR A 88 6.49 17.14 -4.49
CA THR A 88 5.92 18.05 -3.47
C THR A 88 5.31 19.32 -4.09
N GLY A 89 5.49 19.53 -5.39
CA GLY A 89 5.06 20.69 -6.14
C GLY A 89 4.70 20.37 -7.59
N ASP A 90 4.50 21.41 -8.37
CA ASP A 90 4.20 21.30 -9.81
C ASP A 90 5.49 21.21 -10.64
N TYR A 91 6.06 20.02 -10.71
CA TYR A 91 7.19 19.67 -11.58
C TYR A 91 7.04 18.21 -12.03
N TYR A 92 7.56 17.91 -13.22
CA TYR A 92 7.52 16.56 -13.76
C TYR A 92 8.59 15.66 -13.13
N VAL A 93 8.23 14.41 -12.85
CA VAL A 93 9.13 13.35 -12.42
C VAL A 93 8.98 12.19 -13.40
N PRO A 94 10.06 11.78 -14.12
CA PRO A 94 10.02 10.65 -15.05
C PRO A 94 9.52 9.36 -14.39
N LEU A 95 8.77 8.51 -15.10
CA LEU A 95 8.12 7.31 -14.54
C LEU A 95 9.11 6.40 -13.79
N ARG A 96 10.28 6.12 -14.37
CA ARG A 96 11.30 5.30 -13.71
C ARG A 96 11.95 5.98 -12.50
N ARG A 97 11.99 7.31 -12.48
CA ARG A 97 12.49 8.07 -11.34
C ARG A 97 11.53 8.05 -10.15
N ARG A 98 10.23 7.87 -10.40
CA ARG A 98 9.23 7.73 -9.32
C ARG A 98 9.50 6.50 -8.47
N THR A 99 9.70 5.34 -9.11
CA THR A 99 10.05 4.10 -8.39
C THR A 99 11.46 4.15 -7.78
N ALA A 100 12.43 4.78 -8.45
CA ALA A 100 13.76 4.98 -7.87
C ALA A 100 13.71 5.83 -6.58
N ARG A 101 12.97 6.95 -6.60
CA ARG A 101 12.74 7.76 -5.38
C ARG A 101 12.06 6.97 -4.26
N ALA A 102 11.08 6.12 -4.58
CA ALA A 102 10.45 5.26 -3.58
C ALA A 102 11.48 4.33 -2.90
N ARG A 103 12.44 3.79 -3.66
CA ARG A 103 13.55 2.98 -3.11
C ARG A 103 14.50 3.82 -2.25
N ASP A 104 14.88 5.01 -2.71
CA ASP A 104 15.76 5.91 -1.94
C ASP A 104 15.12 6.28 -0.59
N LEU A 105 13.80 6.42 -0.55
CA LEU A 105 13.00 6.64 0.65
C LEU A 105 12.83 5.38 1.52
N ARG A 106 13.29 4.21 1.04
CA ARG A 106 13.07 2.90 1.65
C ARG A 106 11.59 2.63 1.92
N ALA A 107 10.77 2.92 0.91
CA ALA A 107 9.33 2.75 1.01
C ALA A 107 8.95 1.26 1.11
N ASP A 108 7.99 0.98 1.97
CA ASP A 108 7.40 -0.35 2.14
C ASP A 108 6.20 -0.57 1.22
N PHE A 109 5.62 0.51 0.73
CA PHE A 109 4.48 0.49 -0.18
C PHE A 109 4.50 1.73 -1.09
N PHE A 110 4.08 1.56 -2.34
CA PHE A 110 4.00 2.64 -3.32
C PHE A 110 2.57 2.81 -3.83
N ILE A 111 2.08 4.06 -3.88
CA ILE A 111 0.75 4.40 -4.37
C ILE A 111 0.88 5.52 -5.40
N SER A 112 0.51 5.23 -6.66
CA SER A 112 0.35 6.26 -7.69
C SER A 112 -1.10 6.70 -7.77
N ILE A 113 -1.36 8.00 -7.75
CA ILE A 113 -2.70 8.61 -7.74
C ILE A 113 -2.92 9.31 -9.06
N HIS A 114 -4.01 8.96 -9.74
CA HIS A 114 -4.41 9.44 -11.05
C HIS A 114 -5.90 9.85 -11.07
N ALA A 115 -6.30 10.57 -12.11
CA ALA A 115 -7.68 10.98 -12.38
C ALA A 115 -7.89 11.18 -13.88
N ASP A 116 -7.69 10.12 -14.66
CA ASP A 116 -7.57 10.13 -16.11
C ASP A 116 -8.85 10.57 -16.87
N ALA A 117 -8.77 10.65 -18.16
CA ALA A 117 -9.88 10.96 -19.07
C ALA A 117 -10.05 9.86 -20.11
N PHE A 118 -11.28 9.52 -20.41
CA PHE A 118 -11.66 8.79 -21.62
C PHE A 118 -12.10 9.77 -22.73
N ASP A 119 -12.11 9.28 -23.99
CA ASP A 119 -12.60 10.03 -25.13
C ASP A 119 -14.10 10.39 -25.03
N SER A 120 -14.82 9.69 -24.16
CA SER A 120 -16.22 9.90 -23.88
C SER A 120 -16.45 10.33 -22.42
N PRO A 121 -17.49 11.14 -22.15
CA PRO A 121 -17.76 11.63 -20.80
C PRO A 121 -18.59 10.63 -19.93
N GLN A 122 -18.90 9.42 -20.44
CA GLN A 122 -19.71 8.44 -19.73
C GLN A 122 -18.97 7.71 -18.59
N PRO A 123 -17.68 7.33 -18.73
CA PRO A 123 -16.97 6.67 -17.66
C PRO A 123 -16.96 7.50 -16.38
N ARG A 124 -17.17 6.83 -15.25
CA ARG A 124 -17.18 7.46 -13.93
C ARG A 124 -16.86 6.45 -12.83
N GLY A 125 -16.36 6.96 -11.72
CA GLY A 125 -16.05 6.20 -10.54
C GLY A 125 -14.57 5.83 -10.45
N ALA A 126 -14.13 5.43 -9.27
CA ALA A 126 -12.75 5.07 -8.98
C ALA A 126 -12.41 3.64 -9.43
N SER A 127 -11.14 3.39 -9.73
CA SER A 127 -10.57 2.06 -10.02
C SER A 127 -9.24 1.88 -9.34
N VAL A 128 -8.85 0.63 -9.09
CA VAL A 128 -7.55 0.28 -8.52
C VAL A 128 -6.84 -0.69 -9.47
N TYR A 129 -5.59 -0.40 -9.75
CA TYR A 129 -4.76 -1.17 -10.65
C TYR A 129 -3.50 -1.68 -9.94
N ALA A 130 -3.12 -2.92 -10.28
CA ALA A 130 -1.83 -3.51 -9.95
C ALA A 130 -1.06 -3.82 -11.23
N LEU A 131 0.25 -4.02 -11.10
CA LEU A 131 1.09 -4.43 -12.23
C LEU A 131 0.64 -5.78 -12.80
N SER A 132 0.70 -5.93 -14.11
CA SER A 132 0.69 -7.22 -14.79
C SER A 132 1.93 -7.37 -15.67
N GLN A 133 2.51 -8.56 -15.64
CA GLN A 133 3.59 -8.97 -16.55
C GLN A 133 3.07 -9.70 -17.80
N ARG A 134 1.82 -10.17 -17.79
CA ARG A 134 1.25 -11.08 -18.81
C ARG A 134 0.06 -10.47 -19.56
N GLY A 135 0.02 -9.16 -19.70
CA GLY A 135 -1.08 -8.47 -20.38
C GLY A 135 -2.02 -7.75 -19.41
N ALA A 136 -3.16 -7.30 -19.90
CA ALA A 136 -4.14 -6.55 -19.12
C ALA A 136 -5.39 -7.40 -18.83
N THR A 137 -6.05 -7.15 -17.70
CA THR A 137 -7.28 -7.86 -17.30
C THR A 137 -8.51 -7.38 -18.07
N SER A 138 -8.43 -6.17 -18.65
CA SER A 138 -9.48 -5.60 -19.49
C SER A 138 -8.89 -4.72 -20.60
N GLU A 139 -9.66 -4.44 -21.65
CA GLU A 139 -9.26 -3.48 -22.70
C GLU A 139 -9.09 -2.08 -22.15
N SER A 140 -9.95 -1.64 -21.23
CA SER A 140 -9.81 -0.34 -20.56
C SER A 140 -8.51 -0.27 -19.76
N ALA A 141 -8.14 -1.31 -19.03
CA ALA A 141 -6.87 -1.37 -18.30
C ALA A 141 -5.67 -1.33 -19.25
N ARG A 142 -5.75 -1.99 -20.40
CA ARG A 142 -4.71 -1.94 -21.45
C ARG A 142 -4.53 -0.53 -22.01
N TRP A 143 -5.64 0.09 -22.39
CA TRP A 143 -5.65 1.44 -22.95
C TRP A 143 -5.10 2.46 -21.95
N LEU A 144 -5.57 2.41 -20.70
CA LEU A 144 -5.11 3.28 -19.63
C LEU A 144 -3.59 3.14 -19.41
N ALA A 145 -3.08 1.91 -19.27
CA ALA A 145 -1.65 1.69 -19.10
C ALA A 145 -0.82 2.18 -20.29
N ALA A 146 -1.33 2.04 -21.51
CA ALA A 146 -0.66 2.57 -22.71
C ALA A 146 -0.58 4.10 -22.68
N LYS A 147 -1.65 4.77 -22.28
CA LYS A 147 -1.72 6.23 -22.15
C LYS A 147 -0.78 6.74 -21.07
N GLU A 148 -0.86 6.19 -19.85
CA GLU A 148 -0.02 6.60 -18.74
C GLU A 148 1.47 6.39 -19.01
N ASN A 149 1.83 5.31 -19.71
CA ASN A 149 3.21 5.04 -20.08
C ASN A 149 3.79 6.05 -21.10
N GLN A 150 2.96 6.87 -21.74
CA GLN A 150 3.41 7.93 -22.67
C GLN A 150 3.76 9.26 -21.97
N SER A 151 3.50 9.39 -20.69
CA SER A 151 3.77 10.61 -19.90
C SER A 151 5.23 11.08 -20.01
N ASP A 152 6.21 10.17 -20.11
CA ASP A 152 7.62 10.51 -20.30
C ASP A 152 7.90 11.22 -21.64
N LEU A 153 7.09 10.99 -22.67
CA LEU A 153 7.21 11.69 -23.95
C LEU A 153 6.78 13.15 -23.83
N ILE A 154 5.75 13.42 -23.03
CA ILE A 154 5.23 14.77 -22.79
C ILE A 154 6.20 15.53 -21.86
N GLY A 155 6.75 14.86 -20.85
CA GLY A 155 7.70 15.41 -19.90
C GLY A 155 9.13 15.65 -20.45
N GLY A 156 9.37 15.42 -21.74
CA GLY A 156 10.63 15.74 -22.41
C GLY A 156 11.81 14.81 -22.08
N VAL A 157 11.54 13.59 -21.61
CA VAL A 157 12.58 12.62 -21.25
C VAL A 157 12.78 11.62 -22.38
N GLY A 158 13.95 11.62 -23.00
CA GLY A 158 14.35 10.60 -23.98
C GLY A 158 14.49 9.22 -23.35
N ALA A 159 14.32 8.16 -24.16
CA ALA A 159 14.43 6.78 -23.73
C ALA A 159 15.82 6.46 -23.13
N VAL A 160 15.86 6.03 -21.87
CA VAL A 160 17.08 5.54 -21.21
C VAL A 160 17.17 4.02 -21.40
N SER A 161 18.25 3.58 -22.09
CA SER A 161 18.58 2.17 -22.30
C SER A 161 19.11 1.51 -21.01
N LEU A 162 18.66 0.31 -20.73
CA LEU A 162 19.26 -0.60 -19.71
C LEU A 162 20.17 -1.57 -20.46
N ALA A 163 21.47 -1.32 -20.42
CA ALA A 163 22.49 -2.30 -20.77
C ALA A 163 23.36 -2.58 -19.55
N ASP A 164 23.70 -3.85 -19.39
CA ASP A 164 24.67 -4.50 -18.49
C ASP A 164 24.16 -5.04 -17.16
N ARG A 165 23.75 -6.32 -17.20
CA ARG A 165 24.12 -7.39 -16.24
C ARG A 165 23.68 -8.74 -16.76
N ASP A 166 24.42 -9.82 -16.35
CA ASP A 166 24.22 -11.22 -16.74
C ASP A 166 22.75 -11.67 -16.55
N PRO A 167 22.05 -12.12 -17.62
CA PRO A 167 20.59 -12.05 -17.67
C PRO A 167 19.83 -13.13 -16.89
N VAL A 168 20.37 -14.36 -16.76
CA VAL A 168 19.53 -15.52 -16.40
C VAL A 168 19.29 -15.65 -14.89
N LEU A 169 20.33 -15.53 -14.06
CA LEU A 169 20.17 -15.64 -12.60
C LEU A 169 19.47 -14.44 -12.00
N ALA A 170 19.80 -13.24 -12.50
CA ALA A 170 19.13 -12.01 -12.10
C ALA A 170 17.64 -12.05 -12.44
N GLN A 171 17.26 -12.59 -13.59
CA GLN A 171 15.87 -12.69 -14.03
C GLN A 171 15.05 -13.60 -13.12
N VAL A 172 15.56 -14.78 -12.73
CA VAL A 172 14.83 -15.70 -11.83
C VAL A 172 14.59 -15.09 -10.45
N LEU A 173 15.59 -14.41 -9.88
CA LEU A 173 15.45 -13.74 -8.59
C LEU A 173 14.49 -12.56 -8.65
N ILE A 174 14.52 -11.80 -9.75
CA ILE A 174 13.56 -10.71 -10.00
C ILE A 174 12.13 -11.27 -10.14
N ASP A 175 11.94 -12.38 -10.86
CA ASP A 175 10.62 -12.98 -11.07
C ASP A 175 10.02 -13.50 -9.75
N ILE A 176 10.83 -14.09 -8.87
CA ILE A 176 10.40 -14.53 -7.53
C ILE A 176 10.02 -13.33 -6.66
N ALA A 177 10.87 -12.30 -6.61
CA ALA A 177 10.60 -11.08 -5.86
C ALA A 177 9.33 -10.38 -6.36
N MET A 178 9.19 -10.24 -7.68
CA MET A 178 8.00 -9.64 -8.30
C MET A 178 6.71 -10.43 -8.03
N THR A 179 6.78 -11.76 -7.92
CA THR A 179 5.59 -12.58 -7.57
C THR A 179 5.10 -12.26 -6.16
N GLY A 180 6.03 -12.12 -5.20
CA GLY A 180 5.71 -11.75 -3.83
C GLY A 180 5.09 -10.35 -3.71
N THR A 181 5.71 -9.35 -4.33
CA THR A 181 5.22 -7.96 -4.31
C THR A 181 3.88 -7.81 -5.03
N LEU A 182 3.68 -8.53 -6.14
CA LEU A 182 2.41 -8.54 -6.87
C LEU A 182 1.27 -9.11 -6.02
N SER A 183 1.51 -10.22 -5.31
CA SER A 183 0.52 -10.80 -4.39
C SER A 183 0.13 -9.81 -3.29
N GLN A 184 1.10 -9.12 -2.69
CA GLN A 184 0.82 -8.08 -1.69
C GLN A 184 0.07 -6.89 -2.30
N SER A 185 0.42 -6.47 -3.51
CA SER A 185 -0.31 -5.43 -4.25
C SER A 185 -1.77 -5.79 -4.47
N LEU A 186 -2.06 -7.01 -4.92
CA LEU A 186 -3.43 -7.47 -5.17
C LEU A 186 -4.26 -7.53 -3.87
N LEU A 187 -3.68 -8.03 -2.77
CA LEU A 187 -4.34 -8.08 -1.48
C LEU A 187 -4.65 -6.67 -0.93
N ALA A 188 -3.68 -5.76 -1.01
CA ALA A 188 -3.86 -4.36 -0.63
C ALA A 188 -4.90 -3.67 -1.52
N GLY A 189 -4.81 -3.90 -2.84
CA GLY A 189 -5.73 -3.35 -3.82
C GLY A 189 -7.19 -3.75 -3.56
N GLY A 190 -7.44 -5.00 -3.20
CA GLY A 190 -8.79 -5.46 -2.82
C GLY A 190 -9.36 -4.66 -1.65
N ARG A 191 -8.56 -4.41 -0.61
CA ARG A 191 -8.99 -3.57 0.54
C ARG A 191 -9.23 -2.12 0.16
N VAL A 192 -8.42 -1.58 -0.76
CA VAL A 192 -8.62 -0.21 -1.27
C VAL A 192 -9.89 -0.12 -2.10
N VAL A 193 -10.19 -1.13 -2.94
CA VAL A 193 -11.48 -1.21 -3.69
C VAL A 193 -12.66 -1.21 -2.72
N ASP A 194 -12.62 -2.04 -1.68
CA ASP A 194 -13.70 -2.12 -0.68
C ASP A 194 -13.90 -0.78 0.04
N ALA A 195 -12.80 -0.14 0.47
CA ALA A 195 -12.85 1.14 1.17
C ALA A 195 -13.34 2.29 0.26
N LEU A 196 -12.93 2.31 -1.01
CA LEU A 196 -13.43 3.25 -2.01
C LEU A 196 -14.91 3.02 -2.28
N GLY A 197 -15.34 1.76 -2.46
CA GLY A 197 -16.73 1.41 -2.71
C GLY A 197 -17.70 1.81 -1.59
N ALA A 198 -17.22 1.88 -0.34
CA ALA A 198 -17.99 2.38 0.80
C ALA A 198 -18.17 3.92 0.79
N ARG A 199 -17.38 4.67 0.02
CA ARG A 199 -17.34 6.15 0.06
C ARG A 199 -17.63 6.85 -1.24
N THR A 200 -17.37 6.18 -2.37
CA THR A 200 -17.55 6.74 -3.71
C THR A 200 -18.02 5.67 -4.69
N ARG A 201 -18.44 6.09 -5.88
CA ARG A 201 -18.75 5.18 -6.97
C ARG A 201 -17.47 4.48 -7.44
N LEU A 202 -17.57 3.19 -7.76
CA LEU A 202 -16.51 2.45 -8.42
C LEU A 202 -16.80 2.30 -9.92
N HIS A 203 -15.77 2.42 -10.73
CA HIS A 203 -15.78 2.03 -12.12
C HIS A 203 -15.56 0.51 -12.25
N SER A 204 -14.57 -0.03 -11.53
CA SER A 204 -14.35 -1.47 -11.40
C SER A 204 -14.47 -1.91 -9.95
N LYS A 205 -15.22 -3.00 -9.70
CA LYS A 205 -15.42 -3.60 -8.36
C LYS A 205 -14.32 -4.58 -7.98
N ARG A 206 -13.27 -4.68 -8.76
CA ARG A 206 -12.12 -5.54 -8.53
C ARG A 206 -10.83 -4.81 -8.88
N VAL A 207 -9.72 -5.32 -8.40
CA VAL A 207 -8.39 -4.84 -8.82
C VAL A 207 -8.17 -5.25 -10.27
N GLU A 208 -7.94 -4.28 -11.12
CA GLU A 208 -7.54 -4.51 -12.51
C GLU A 208 -6.01 -4.60 -12.60
N GLN A 209 -5.50 -5.19 -13.68
CA GLN A 209 -4.07 -5.35 -13.88
C GLN A 209 -3.67 -4.95 -15.30
N ALA A 210 -2.57 -4.25 -15.45
CA ALA A 210 -1.96 -3.92 -16.73
C ALA A 210 -0.46 -3.58 -16.59
N GLY A 211 0.21 -3.33 -17.72
CA GLY A 211 1.65 -3.10 -17.78
C GLY A 211 2.08 -1.67 -17.45
N PHE A 212 1.66 -1.10 -16.34
CA PHE A 212 2.05 0.24 -15.90
C PHE A 212 3.55 0.33 -15.59
N VAL A 213 4.27 1.21 -16.29
CA VAL A 213 5.72 1.41 -16.07
C VAL A 213 6.00 1.93 -14.67
N VAL A 214 5.15 2.84 -14.15
CA VAL A 214 5.29 3.42 -12.81
C VAL A 214 5.15 2.39 -11.68
N LEU A 215 4.53 1.24 -11.93
CA LEU A 215 4.38 0.16 -10.93
C LEU A 215 5.47 -0.93 -11.04
N LYS A 216 6.43 -0.80 -11.97
CA LYS A 216 7.50 -1.80 -12.14
C LYS A 216 8.57 -1.66 -11.05
N SER A 217 8.27 -2.18 -9.88
CA SER A 217 9.21 -2.33 -8.77
C SER A 217 9.25 -3.79 -8.31
N PRO A 218 10.39 -4.48 -8.36
CA PRO A 218 10.47 -5.87 -7.92
C PRO A 218 10.38 -6.02 -6.40
N ASP A 219 10.69 -4.99 -5.65
CA ASP A 219 10.92 -4.98 -4.21
C ASP A 219 9.86 -4.21 -3.40
N ILE A 220 9.01 -3.40 -4.05
CA ILE A 220 8.01 -2.58 -3.36
C ILE A 220 6.61 -2.93 -3.90
N PRO A 221 5.69 -3.44 -3.07
CA PRO A 221 4.29 -3.59 -3.46
C PRO A 221 3.69 -2.25 -3.88
N SER A 222 2.95 -2.23 -4.98
CA SER A 222 2.53 -0.99 -5.62
C SER A 222 1.13 -1.04 -6.20
N LEU A 223 0.41 0.08 -6.12
CA LEU A 223 -0.91 0.28 -6.71
C LEU A 223 -0.96 1.60 -7.48
N LEU A 224 -1.77 1.62 -8.53
CA LEU A 224 -2.25 2.85 -9.14
C LEU A 224 -3.75 2.97 -8.86
N VAL A 225 -4.15 4.15 -8.39
CA VAL A 225 -5.54 4.44 -8.03
C VAL A 225 -6.05 5.56 -8.94
N GLU A 226 -6.98 5.21 -9.83
CA GLU A 226 -7.81 6.17 -10.53
C GLU A 226 -8.89 6.67 -9.58
N THR A 227 -8.85 7.93 -9.26
CA THR A 227 -9.77 8.55 -8.28
C THR A 227 -11.11 8.95 -8.89
N GLY A 228 -11.22 8.90 -10.21
CA GLY A 228 -12.37 9.23 -11.03
C GLY A 228 -11.92 9.61 -12.44
N PHE A 229 -12.87 9.89 -13.33
CA PHE A 229 -12.56 10.29 -14.71
C PHE A 229 -12.84 11.76 -14.94
N ILE A 230 -11.77 12.55 -15.10
CA ILE A 230 -11.84 14.01 -15.22
C ILE A 230 -12.58 14.48 -16.48
N SER A 231 -12.70 13.62 -17.51
CA SER A 231 -13.53 13.87 -18.71
C SER A 231 -15.02 13.93 -18.42
N ASN A 232 -15.48 13.32 -17.32
CA ASN A 232 -16.87 13.39 -16.90
C ASN A 232 -17.12 14.70 -16.12
N PRO A 233 -18.09 15.55 -16.54
CA PRO A 233 -18.34 16.85 -15.89
C PRO A 233 -18.72 16.76 -14.42
N GLU A 234 -19.44 15.72 -14.03
CA GLU A 234 -19.84 15.47 -12.63
C GLU A 234 -18.62 15.07 -11.77
N GLU A 235 -17.78 14.17 -12.29
CA GLU A 235 -16.53 13.74 -11.65
C GLU A 235 -15.54 14.91 -11.56
N ALA A 236 -15.36 15.69 -12.64
CA ALA A 236 -14.51 16.87 -12.63
C ALA A 236 -14.90 17.86 -11.52
N ARG A 237 -16.20 18.09 -11.34
CA ARG A 237 -16.71 18.93 -10.24
C ARG A 237 -16.43 18.32 -8.87
N LEU A 238 -16.60 17.02 -8.71
CA LEU A 238 -16.30 16.31 -7.46
C LEU A 238 -14.80 16.33 -7.16
N LEU A 239 -13.94 16.03 -8.14
CA LEU A 239 -12.48 16.01 -8.01
C LEU A 239 -11.88 17.37 -7.63
N ARG A 240 -12.55 18.49 -7.98
CA ARG A 240 -12.21 19.84 -7.50
C ARG A 240 -12.57 20.07 -6.03
N SER A 241 -13.51 19.29 -5.47
CA SER A 241 -14.01 19.50 -4.11
C SER A 241 -13.01 19.00 -3.06
N PRO A 242 -12.52 19.87 -2.16
CA PRO A 242 -11.64 19.44 -1.06
C PRO A 242 -12.26 18.34 -0.19
N ARG A 243 -13.58 18.38 0.02
CA ARG A 243 -14.32 17.37 0.78
C ARG A 243 -14.27 16.00 0.09
N HIS A 244 -14.41 15.97 -1.24
CA HIS A 244 -14.34 14.72 -2.00
C HIS A 244 -12.91 14.18 -2.05
N GLN A 245 -11.92 15.05 -2.28
CA GLN A 245 -10.49 14.68 -2.22
C GLN A 245 -10.11 14.07 -0.86
N THR A 246 -10.63 14.62 0.23
CA THR A 246 -10.42 14.08 1.58
C THR A 246 -11.05 12.69 1.72
N ARG A 247 -12.27 12.48 1.21
CA ARG A 247 -12.92 11.15 1.25
C ARG A 247 -12.15 10.09 0.45
N LEU A 248 -11.61 10.48 -0.72
CA LEU A 248 -10.77 9.59 -1.53
C LEU A 248 -9.47 9.23 -0.80
N ALA A 249 -8.79 10.23 -0.25
CA ALA A 249 -7.58 10.02 0.56
C ALA A 249 -7.84 9.13 1.79
N GLU A 250 -9.00 9.31 2.45
CA GLU A 250 -9.43 8.45 3.56
C GLU A 250 -9.63 7.00 3.16
N ALA A 251 -10.31 6.76 2.03
CA ALA A 251 -10.56 5.42 1.55
C ALA A 251 -9.24 4.70 1.20
N ILE A 252 -8.35 5.38 0.47
CA ILE A 252 -7.03 4.83 0.11
C ILE A 252 -6.23 4.52 1.38
N PHE A 253 -6.18 5.47 2.32
CA PHE A 253 -5.50 5.31 3.60
C PHE A 253 -6.01 4.08 4.37
N GLU A 254 -7.32 3.93 4.53
CA GLU A 254 -7.91 2.83 5.29
C GLU A 254 -7.63 1.47 4.64
N GLY A 255 -7.74 1.36 3.31
CA GLY A 255 -7.45 0.11 2.60
C GLY A 255 -5.99 -0.32 2.74
N VAL A 256 -5.05 0.60 2.52
CA VAL A 256 -3.61 0.33 2.62
C VAL A 256 -3.20 0.08 4.07
N ARG A 257 -3.68 0.89 5.00
CA ARG A 257 -3.43 0.71 6.43
C ARG A 257 -3.91 -0.68 6.91
N ALA A 258 -5.13 -1.07 6.59
CA ALA A 258 -5.69 -2.36 7.00
C ALA A 258 -4.87 -3.55 6.45
N HIS A 259 -4.28 -3.41 5.24
CA HIS A 259 -3.36 -4.40 4.69
C HIS A 259 -2.06 -4.48 5.49
N LEU A 260 -1.41 -3.35 5.71
CA LEU A 260 -0.10 -3.28 6.38
C LEU A 260 -0.18 -3.57 7.89
N GLU A 261 -1.31 -3.31 8.54
CA GLU A 261 -1.55 -3.73 9.93
C GLU A 261 -1.74 -5.26 10.04
N GLN A 262 -2.27 -5.91 9.03
CA GLN A 262 -2.40 -7.38 9.02
C GLN A 262 -1.08 -8.08 8.71
N ALA A 263 -0.28 -7.53 7.79
CA ALA A 263 0.99 -8.08 7.33
C ALA A 263 2.07 -6.98 7.34
N PRO A 264 2.51 -6.53 8.52
CA PRO A 264 3.46 -5.43 8.60
C PRO A 264 4.84 -5.85 8.08
N PRO A 265 5.53 -4.97 7.35
CA PRO A 265 6.87 -5.23 6.83
C PRO A 265 7.88 -5.51 7.97
N PRO A 266 8.84 -6.42 7.76
CA PRO A 266 9.87 -6.72 8.76
C PRO A 266 10.66 -5.47 9.19
N GLY A 267 11.13 -5.43 10.45
CA GLY A 267 11.90 -4.32 11.01
C GLY A 267 11.08 -3.06 11.31
N THR A 268 9.75 -3.12 11.23
CA THR A 268 8.87 -2.01 11.58
C THR A 268 8.31 -2.12 13.00
N LEU A 269 7.89 -0.98 13.56
CA LEU A 269 7.22 -0.92 14.87
C LEU A 269 5.99 -1.84 14.94
N LEU A 270 5.21 -1.89 13.86
CA LEU A 270 4.02 -2.73 13.79
C LEU A 270 4.38 -4.22 13.78
N ALA A 271 5.39 -4.62 13.02
CA ALA A 271 5.87 -6.00 12.98
C ALA A 271 6.40 -6.46 14.35
N ALA A 272 7.19 -5.61 15.02
CA ALA A 272 7.69 -5.90 16.36
C ALA A 272 6.55 -6.04 17.38
N ARG A 273 5.57 -5.14 17.34
CA ARG A 273 4.38 -5.22 18.19
C ARG A 273 3.57 -6.50 17.93
N GLN A 274 3.38 -6.87 16.67
CA GLN A 274 2.66 -8.09 16.30
C GLN A 274 3.42 -9.34 16.79
N ALA A 275 4.74 -9.39 16.63
CA ALA A 275 5.57 -10.47 17.14
C ALA A 275 5.53 -10.58 18.68
N GLN A 276 5.55 -9.44 19.37
CA GLN A 276 5.39 -9.40 20.83
C GLN A 276 4.03 -9.97 21.27
N LEU A 277 2.95 -9.59 20.59
CA LEU A 277 1.60 -10.12 20.89
C LEU A 277 1.46 -11.59 20.54
N ALA A 278 2.06 -12.07 19.46
CA ALA A 278 2.06 -13.47 19.08
C ALA A 278 2.77 -14.37 20.11
N ASN A 279 3.87 -13.86 20.67
CA ASN A 279 4.68 -14.55 21.69
C ASN A 279 4.26 -14.25 23.14
N ALA A 280 3.21 -13.45 23.33
CA ALA A 280 2.75 -13.08 24.66
C ALA A 280 2.01 -14.24 25.34
N PRO A 281 2.15 -14.38 26.67
CA PRO A 281 1.39 -15.38 27.45
C PRO A 281 -0.11 -15.26 27.22
N ARG A 282 -0.80 -16.39 27.19
CA ARG A 282 -2.25 -16.43 27.05
C ARG A 282 -2.90 -16.81 28.38
N TYR A 283 -3.94 -16.11 28.77
CA TYR A 283 -4.69 -16.36 29.98
C TYR A 283 -6.14 -16.74 29.65
N LYS A 284 -6.60 -17.92 30.12
CA LYS A 284 -7.99 -18.34 29.97
C LYS A 284 -8.80 -17.83 31.16
N ILE A 285 -9.79 -17.00 30.91
CA ILE A 285 -10.66 -16.36 31.92
C ILE A 285 -11.39 -17.43 32.73
N ARG A 286 -11.36 -17.30 34.06
CA ARG A 286 -12.04 -18.16 35.03
C ARG A 286 -13.24 -17.44 35.65
N ARG A 287 -14.11 -18.17 36.26
CA ARG A 287 -15.26 -17.59 37.00
C ARG A 287 -14.76 -16.68 38.13
N GLY A 288 -15.30 -15.47 38.20
CA GLY A 288 -14.91 -14.42 39.15
C GLY A 288 -13.80 -13.51 38.68
N ASP A 289 -13.19 -13.75 37.50
CA ASP A 289 -12.20 -12.83 36.95
C ASP A 289 -12.86 -11.56 36.41
N THR A 290 -12.14 -10.44 36.58
CA THR A 290 -12.44 -9.15 35.94
C THR A 290 -11.19 -8.70 35.18
N LEU A 291 -11.36 -7.79 34.21
CA LEU A 291 -10.19 -7.23 33.48
C LEU A 291 -9.19 -6.58 34.42
N SER A 292 -9.69 -5.86 35.43
CA SER A 292 -8.84 -5.20 36.44
C SER A 292 -8.05 -6.19 37.29
N THR A 293 -8.66 -7.28 37.74
CA THR A 293 -7.97 -8.31 38.55
C THR A 293 -6.95 -9.09 37.71
N ILE A 294 -7.26 -9.36 36.44
CA ILE A 294 -6.32 -10.02 35.52
C ILE A 294 -5.14 -9.08 35.23
N ALA A 295 -5.40 -7.81 34.90
CA ALA A 295 -4.36 -6.82 34.62
C ALA A 295 -3.42 -6.62 35.84
N ALA A 296 -3.97 -6.46 37.03
CA ALA A 296 -3.19 -6.33 38.26
C ALA A 296 -2.30 -7.54 38.55
N ARG A 297 -2.85 -8.77 38.35
CA ARG A 297 -2.11 -10.04 38.52
C ARG A 297 -0.90 -10.14 37.59
N HIS A 298 -0.98 -9.54 36.42
CA HIS A 298 0.07 -9.58 35.39
C HIS A 298 0.92 -8.28 35.34
N GLY A 299 0.73 -7.35 36.28
CA GLY A 299 1.52 -6.13 36.38
C GLY A 299 1.34 -5.15 35.21
N ILE A 300 0.16 -5.16 34.59
CA ILE A 300 -0.21 -4.26 33.47
C ILE A 300 -1.48 -3.49 33.80
N ASP A 301 -1.70 -2.38 33.10
CA ASP A 301 -2.95 -1.64 33.23
C ASP A 301 -4.09 -2.26 32.38
N THR A 302 -5.33 -1.97 32.78
CA THR A 302 -6.53 -2.51 32.11
C THR A 302 -6.68 -2.01 30.65
N ALA A 303 -6.25 -0.77 30.39
CA ALA A 303 -6.33 -0.18 29.02
C ALA A 303 -5.40 -0.93 28.07
N ARG A 304 -4.19 -1.27 28.53
CA ARG A 304 -3.21 -2.04 27.76
C ARG A 304 -3.70 -3.47 27.53
N LEU A 305 -4.31 -4.12 28.53
CA LEU A 305 -4.91 -5.44 28.38
C LEU A 305 -6.06 -5.42 27.35
N LYS A 306 -6.93 -4.41 27.41
CA LYS A 306 -8.02 -4.22 26.44
C LYS A 306 -7.47 -3.98 25.02
N SER A 307 -6.52 -3.11 24.86
CA SER A 307 -5.90 -2.79 23.55
C SER A 307 -5.23 -4.02 22.93
N ALA A 308 -4.51 -4.83 23.72
CA ALA A 308 -3.85 -6.04 23.24
C ALA A 308 -4.83 -7.12 22.76
N ASN A 309 -6.09 -7.07 23.23
CA ASN A 309 -7.13 -8.04 22.93
C ASN A 309 -8.29 -7.48 22.09
N ASN A 310 -8.16 -6.27 21.56
CA ASN A 310 -9.19 -5.58 20.77
C ASN A 310 -10.57 -5.53 21.47
N LEU A 311 -10.59 -5.35 22.80
CA LEU A 311 -11.82 -5.30 23.57
C LEU A 311 -12.43 -3.90 23.55
N ALA A 312 -13.62 -3.79 22.98
CA ALA A 312 -14.38 -2.52 22.93
C ALA A 312 -14.98 -2.13 24.30
N SER A 313 -15.15 -3.10 25.21
CA SER A 313 -15.74 -2.89 26.54
C SER A 313 -15.05 -3.78 27.58
N ASP A 314 -15.43 -3.61 28.86
CA ASP A 314 -14.89 -4.42 29.96
C ASP A 314 -15.60 -5.77 30.12
N ARG A 315 -16.53 -6.08 29.24
CA ARG A 315 -17.26 -7.37 29.26
C ARG A 315 -16.37 -8.49 28.75
N ILE A 316 -16.12 -9.47 29.60
CA ILE A 316 -15.37 -10.69 29.30
C ILE A 316 -16.21 -11.92 29.64
N ARG A 317 -15.87 -13.07 29.07
CA ARG A 317 -16.61 -14.31 29.28
C ARG A 317 -15.70 -15.39 29.86
N VAL A 318 -16.24 -16.21 30.76
CA VAL A 318 -15.53 -17.41 31.26
C VAL A 318 -15.15 -18.29 30.08
N GLY A 319 -13.90 -18.75 30.07
CA GLY A 319 -13.34 -19.54 28.96
C GLY A 319 -12.74 -18.72 27.80
N GLN A 320 -13.01 -17.43 27.72
CA GLN A 320 -12.35 -16.54 26.74
C GLN A 320 -10.85 -16.51 27.04
N VAL A 321 -10.04 -16.48 25.97
CA VAL A 321 -8.57 -16.42 26.08
C VAL A 321 -8.12 -14.99 25.81
N LEU A 322 -7.35 -14.43 26.72
CA LEU A 322 -6.72 -13.12 26.60
C LEU A 322 -5.22 -13.28 26.35
N VAL A 323 -4.70 -12.45 25.47
CA VAL A 323 -3.25 -12.21 25.29
C VAL A 323 -2.80 -11.25 26.38
N ILE A 324 -1.76 -11.60 27.13
CA ILE A 324 -1.19 -10.76 28.20
C ILE A 324 0.05 -10.07 27.64
N PRO A 325 -0.02 -8.77 27.27
CA PRO A 325 1.16 -8.08 26.79
C PRO A 325 2.22 -7.95 27.89
N ARG A 326 3.49 -8.00 27.51
CA ARG A 326 4.58 -7.74 28.47
C ARG A 326 4.52 -6.29 28.97
N SER A 327 4.87 -6.06 30.21
CA SER A 327 4.95 -4.74 30.85
C SER A 327 5.87 -3.78 30.10
#